data_2a60278cef3a354ee6e735bc75360bd2
#
_entry.id   2a60278cef3a354ee6e735bc75360bd2
#
_cell.length_a   1.000
_cell.length_b   1.000
_cell.length_c   1.000
_cell.angle_alpha   90.00
_cell.angle_beta   90.00
_cell.angle_gamma   90.00
#
_symmetry.space_group_name_H-M   'P 1'
#
loop_
_entity.id
_entity.type
_entity.pdbx_description
1 polymer ?
#
loop_
_entity_poly.entity_id
_entity_poly.type
_entity_poly.pdbx_seq_one_letter_code
_entity_poly.pdbx_strand_id
1 'polypeptide(L)' 'MTAEIEGWARDVLNLDPAAVVTVREKESNDPRCSPIVTELHIESPGETPYSFHIERSLAEVTEMDVMAAIAFGGH' A
#
# COMPACT_ATOMS: atom_id res chain seq x y z
N MET A 1 9.23 -0.32 -9.95
CA MET A 1 8.58 0.51 -8.91
C MET A 1 7.50 -0.22 -8.16
N THR A 2 6.45 -0.64 -8.81
CA THR A 2 5.36 -1.35 -8.13
C THR A 2 5.79 -2.70 -7.58
N ALA A 3 6.67 -3.41 -8.27
CA ALA A 3 7.14 -4.73 -7.83
C ALA A 3 7.88 -4.66 -6.49
N GLU A 4 8.65 -3.61 -6.27
CA GLU A 4 9.36 -3.42 -5.01
C GLU A 4 8.39 -3.15 -3.87
N ILE A 5 7.41 -2.26 -4.11
CA ILE A 5 6.40 -1.92 -3.11
C ILE A 5 5.58 -3.15 -2.75
N GLU A 6 5.19 -3.94 -3.75
CA GLU A 6 4.48 -5.19 -3.54
C GLU A 6 5.29 -6.16 -2.69
N GLY A 7 6.58 -6.29 -3.00
CA GLY A 7 7.48 -7.15 -2.22
C GLY A 7 7.59 -6.73 -0.76
N TRP A 8 7.74 -5.44 -0.51
CA TRP A 8 7.79 -4.93 0.85
C TRP A 8 6.50 -5.21 1.62
N ALA A 9 5.36 -5.01 0.98
CA ALA A 9 4.06 -5.28 1.63
C ALA A 9 3.90 -6.77 1.94
N ARG A 10 4.29 -7.64 1.02
CA ARG A 10 4.23 -9.09 1.25
C ARG A 10 5.09 -9.53 2.41
N ASP A 11 6.29 -8.96 2.52
CA ASP A 11 7.22 -9.29 3.61
C ASP A 11 6.69 -8.80 4.96
N VAL A 12 6.26 -7.55 5.03
CA VAL A 12 5.80 -6.96 6.30
C VAL A 12 4.53 -7.64 6.80
N LEU A 13 3.61 -7.94 5.90
CA LEU A 13 2.33 -8.58 6.24
C LEU A 13 2.42 -10.10 6.30
N ASN A 14 3.56 -10.66 5.88
CA ASN A 14 3.75 -12.11 5.82
C ASN A 14 2.59 -12.79 5.08
N LEU A 15 2.31 -12.31 3.87
CA LEU A 15 1.17 -12.73 3.08
C LEU A 15 1.34 -14.15 2.52
N ASP A 16 0.20 -14.85 2.39
CA ASP A 16 0.12 -16.12 1.69
C ASP A 16 0.52 -15.91 0.22
N PRO A 17 1.24 -16.84 -0.41
CA PRO A 17 1.59 -16.73 -1.84
C PRO A 17 0.38 -16.52 -2.76
N ALA A 18 -0.81 -16.97 -2.35
CA ALA A 18 -2.03 -16.79 -3.13
C ALA A 18 -2.65 -15.41 -2.98
N ALA A 19 -2.15 -14.59 -2.04
CA ALA A 19 -2.64 -13.23 -1.85
C ALA A 19 -2.26 -12.36 -3.04
N VAL A 20 -3.15 -11.45 -3.41
CA VAL A 20 -2.92 -10.51 -4.50
C VAL A 20 -2.72 -9.11 -3.93
N VAL A 21 -1.62 -8.47 -4.30
CA VAL A 21 -1.32 -7.10 -3.91
C VAL A 21 -1.40 -6.23 -5.16
N THR A 22 -2.28 -5.25 -5.14
CA THR A 22 -2.40 -4.29 -6.23
C THR A 22 -1.87 -2.95 -5.73
N VAL A 23 -0.92 -2.38 -6.46
CA VAL A 23 -0.30 -1.09 -6.12
C VAL A 23 -0.64 -0.11 -7.23
N ARG A 24 -1.20 1.02 -6.85
CA ARG A 24 -1.52 2.06 -7.84
C ARG A 24 -1.47 3.44 -7.23
N GLU A 25 -1.23 4.41 -8.10
CA GLU A 25 -1.20 5.81 -7.74
C GLU A 25 -2.57 6.41 -8.05
N LYS A 26 -3.07 7.26 -7.17
CA LYS A 26 -4.35 7.91 -7.40
C LYS A 26 -4.30 9.35 -6.86
N GLU A 27 -5.16 10.18 -7.40
CA GLU A 27 -5.29 11.56 -6.96
C GLU A 27 -6.14 11.64 -5.71
N SER A 28 -5.75 12.52 -4.79
CA SER A 28 -6.51 12.80 -3.59
C SER A 28 -7.26 14.12 -3.76
N ASN A 29 -8.51 14.14 -3.36
CA ASN A 29 -9.33 15.36 -3.40
C ASN A 29 -9.36 16.06 -2.05
N ASP A 30 -8.71 15.52 -1.04
CA ASP A 30 -8.67 16.12 0.29
C ASP A 30 -7.53 17.15 0.33
N PRO A 31 -7.86 18.44 0.56
CA PRO A 31 -6.82 19.49 0.60
C PRO A 31 -5.83 19.32 1.76
N ARG A 32 -6.14 18.49 2.73
CA ARG A 32 -5.24 18.22 3.86
C ARG A 32 -4.28 17.07 3.59
N CYS A 33 -4.47 16.36 2.49
CA CYS A 33 -3.63 15.24 2.10
C CYS A 33 -2.74 15.62 0.92
N SER A 34 -1.74 14.81 0.64
CA SER A 34 -0.96 14.94 -0.59
C SER A 34 -1.90 14.90 -1.79
N PRO A 35 -1.60 15.67 -2.86
CA PRO A 35 -2.40 15.62 -4.08
C PRO A 35 -2.34 14.25 -4.76
N ILE A 36 -1.29 13.47 -4.48
CA ILE A 36 -1.12 12.12 -5.05
C ILE A 36 -0.83 11.16 -3.91
N VAL A 37 -1.52 10.03 -3.92
CA VAL A 37 -1.31 8.97 -2.93
C VAL A 37 -1.08 7.65 -3.65
N THR A 38 -0.36 6.76 -3.00
CA THR A 38 -0.17 5.39 -3.46
C THR A 38 -1.09 4.50 -2.64
N GLU A 39 -1.90 3.71 -3.32
CA GLU A 39 -2.81 2.76 -2.67
C GLU A 39 -2.28 1.35 -2.84
N LEU A 40 -2.24 0.61 -1.72
CA LEU A 40 -1.97 -0.81 -1.73
C LEU A 40 -3.26 -1.53 -1.38
N HIS A 41 -3.76 -2.34 -2.29
CA HIS A 41 -4.97 -3.13 -2.08
C HIS A 41 -4.59 -4.59 -1.94
N ILE A 42 -4.99 -5.22 -0.85
CA ILE A 42 -4.63 -6.60 -0.52
C ILE A 42 -5.86 -7.48 -0.52
N GLU A 43 -5.79 -8.56 -1.29
CA GLU A 43 -6.85 -9.58 -1.32
C GLU A 43 -6.22 -10.93 -0.99
N SER A 44 -6.70 -11.55 0.09
CA SER A 44 -6.23 -12.87 0.50
C SER A 44 -7.38 -13.85 0.49
N PRO A 45 -7.14 -15.12 0.11
CA PRO A 45 -8.20 -16.13 0.11
C PRO A 45 -8.85 -16.27 1.49
N GLY A 46 -10.17 -16.21 1.51
CA GLY A 46 -10.93 -16.40 2.75
C GLY A 46 -10.94 -15.20 3.69
N GLU A 47 -10.35 -14.07 3.28
CA GLU A 47 -10.30 -12.87 4.12
C GLU A 47 -10.93 -11.69 3.41
N THR A 48 -11.42 -10.73 4.19
CA THR A 48 -11.97 -9.49 3.64
C THR A 48 -10.85 -8.66 3.05
N PRO A 49 -10.99 -8.15 1.83
CA PRO A 49 -9.98 -7.27 1.24
C PRO A 49 -9.80 -5.99 2.06
N TYR A 50 -8.60 -5.47 2.06
CA TYR A 50 -8.29 -4.22 2.76
C TYR A 50 -7.25 -3.42 1.99
N SER A 51 -7.13 -2.15 2.34
CA SER A 51 -6.23 -1.24 1.63
C SER A 51 -5.45 -0.37 2.59
N PHE A 52 -4.29 0.06 2.13
CA PHE A 52 -3.47 1.06 2.80
C PHE A 52 -3.22 2.21 1.83
N HIS A 53 -3.07 3.41 2.36
CA HIS A 53 -2.74 4.60 1.57
C HIS A 53 -1.46 5.22 2.09
N ILE A 54 -0.58 5.59 1.18
CA ILE A 54 0.66 6.26 1.49
C ILE A 54 0.62 7.60 0.78
N GLU A 55 0.80 8.70 1.51
CA GLU A 55 0.70 10.06 0.98
C GLU A 55 1.96 10.47 0.22
N ARG A 56 2.35 9.63 -0.76
CA ARG A 56 3.49 9.87 -1.65
C ARG A 56 3.18 9.28 -3.01
N SER A 57 3.86 9.79 -4.03
CA SER A 57 3.77 9.20 -5.37
C SER A 57 4.51 7.86 -5.38
N LEU A 58 4.20 7.02 -6.36
CA LEU A 58 4.86 5.72 -6.52
C LEU A 58 6.38 5.82 -6.47
N ALA A 59 6.93 6.83 -7.14
CA ALA A 59 8.37 7.02 -7.25
C ALA A 59 9.02 7.38 -5.91
N GLU A 60 8.25 7.89 -4.97
CA GLU A 60 8.76 8.37 -3.69
C GLU A 60 8.56 7.39 -2.53
N VAL A 61 7.75 6.34 -2.75
CA VAL A 61 7.46 5.37 -1.70
C VAL A 61 8.72 4.57 -1.36
N THR A 62 9.02 4.48 -0.05
CA THR A 62 10.15 3.69 0.46
C THR A 62 9.61 2.52 1.26
N GLU A 63 10.50 1.57 1.57
CA GLU A 63 10.15 0.45 2.44
C GLU A 63 9.65 0.95 3.79
N MET A 64 10.26 1.99 4.32
CA MET A 64 9.88 2.60 5.59
C MET A 64 8.44 3.12 5.54
N ASP A 65 8.06 3.74 4.41
CA ASP A 65 6.69 4.23 4.21
C ASP A 65 5.68 3.09 4.27
N VAL A 66 6.01 1.97 3.64
CA VAL A 66 5.14 0.79 3.64
C VAL A 66 5.00 0.23 5.06
N MET A 67 6.12 0.11 5.77
CA MET A 67 6.11 -0.38 7.15
C MET A 67 5.28 0.52 8.05
N ALA A 68 5.43 1.83 7.92
CA ALA A 68 4.69 2.79 8.72
C ALA A 68 3.19 2.74 8.42
N ALA A 69 2.81 2.65 7.15
CA ALA A 69 1.41 2.56 6.76
C ALA A 69 0.74 1.33 7.36
N ILE A 70 1.43 0.20 7.34
CA ILE A 70 0.91 -1.05 7.89
C ILE A 70 0.84 -0.98 9.41
N ALA A 71 1.88 -0.46 10.06
CA ALA A 71 1.96 -0.38 11.51
C ALA A 71 0.89 0.54 12.11
N PHE A 72 0.56 1.63 11.40
CA PHE A 72 -0.40 2.62 11.89
C PHE A 72 -1.80 2.49 11.30
N GLY A 73 -2.07 1.38 10.62
CA GLY A 73 -3.38 1.10 10.08
C GLY A 73 -3.68 1.77 8.74
N GLY A 74 -2.77 2.54 8.23
CA GLY A 74 -2.67 2.98 6.83
C GLY A 74 -3.94 3.42 6.10
N HIS A 75 -4.72 4.30 6.62
CA HIS A 75 -5.85 4.80 5.83
C HIS A 75 -5.59 6.12 5.17
#